data_8ed5a38f6e546244913b7fd883de51f2
#
_entry.id   8ed5a38f6e546244913b7fd883de51f2
#
_cell.length_a   1.000
_cell.length_b   1.000
_cell.length_c   1.000
_cell.angle_alpha   90.00
_cell.angle_beta   90.00
_cell.angle_gamma   90.00
#
_symmetry.space_group_name_H-M   'P 1'
#
loop_
_entity.id
_entity.type
_entity.pdbx_description
1 polymer ?
#
loop_
_entity_poly.entity_id
_entity_poly.type
_entity_poly.pdbx_seq_one_letter_code
_entity_poly.pdbx_strand_id
1 'polypeptide(L)' 'MSIFFYNLRPEDELPFARQCSEQYGIPFGYCLDYPSPENYHLAKGYDAVS' A
#
# COMPACT_ATOMS: atom_id res chain seq x y z
N MET A 1 7.46 0.86 -10.90
CA MET A 1 7.07 -0.13 -9.88
C MET A 1 6.10 0.49 -8.89
N SER A 2 5.08 -0.25 -8.51
CA SER A 2 4.08 0.25 -7.56
C SER A 2 3.73 -0.85 -6.55
N ILE A 3 3.32 -0.45 -5.35
CA ILE A 3 3.04 -1.39 -4.27
C ILE A 3 1.71 -1.04 -3.63
N PHE A 4 0.89 -2.05 -3.33
CA PHE A 4 -0.33 -1.87 -2.56
C PHE A 4 -0.19 -2.53 -1.20
N PHE A 5 -0.55 -1.78 -0.14
CA PHE A 5 -0.45 -2.26 1.23
C PHE A 5 -1.83 -2.54 1.81
N TYR A 6 -1.99 -3.73 2.38
CA TYR A 6 -3.17 -4.06 3.18
C TYR A 6 -2.84 -3.88 4.65
N ASN A 7 -3.85 -3.49 5.43
CA ASN A 7 -3.73 -3.38 6.89
C ASN A 7 -2.59 -2.43 7.29
N LEU A 8 -2.50 -1.30 6.59
CA LEU A 8 -1.49 -0.28 6.90
C LEU A 8 -1.99 0.58 8.05
N ARG A 9 -1.15 0.76 9.07
CA ARG A 9 -1.52 1.58 10.22
C ARG A 9 -1.16 3.04 9.96
N PRO A 10 -2.16 3.95 9.97
CA PRO A 10 -1.88 5.36 9.63
C PRO A 10 -1.00 6.08 10.64
N GLU A 11 -0.98 5.64 11.90
CA GLU A 11 -0.25 6.35 12.95
C GLU A 11 1.25 6.22 12.77
N ASP A 12 1.74 5.03 12.41
CA ASP A 12 3.17 4.77 12.36
C ASP A 12 3.65 4.24 11.01
N GLU A 13 2.82 3.54 10.26
CA GLU A 13 3.27 2.94 9.00
C GLU A 13 3.08 3.87 7.80
N LEU A 14 1.99 4.64 7.76
CA LEU A 14 1.74 5.50 6.60
C LEU A 14 2.80 6.58 6.40
N PRO A 15 3.24 7.30 7.46
CA PRO A 15 4.31 8.28 7.26
C PRO A 15 5.59 7.65 6.73
N PHE A 16 5.92 6.44 7.20
CA PHE A 16 7.10 5.73 6.74
C PHE A 16 6.96 5.32 5.28
N ALA A 17 5.79 4.81 4.88
CA ALA A 17 5.54 4.43 3.49
C ALA A 17 5.63 5.64 2.58
N ARG A 18 5.11 6.79 2.99
CA ARG A 18 5.21 8.02 2.21
C ARG A 18 6.65 8.46 2.02
N GLN A 19 7.44 8.40 3.08
CA GLN A 19 8.83 8.78 3.01
C GLN A 19 9.60 7.88 2.05
N CYS A 20 9.38 6.58 2.13
CA CYS A 20 10.03 5.64 1.23
C CYS A 20 9.58 5.83 -0.21
N SER A 21 8.29 6.10 -0.42
CA SER A 21 7.76 6.35 -1.76
C SER A 21 8.45 7.55 -2.40
N GLU A 22 8.58 8.64 -1.66
CA GLU A 22 9.22 9.83 -2.17
C GLU A 22 10.71 9.62 -2.43
N GLN A 23 11.37 8.93 -1.51
CA GLN A 23 12.82 8.73 -1.61
C GLN A 23 13.19 7.85 -2.80
N TYR A 24 12.41 6.81 -3.08
CA TYR A 24 12.73 5.84 -4.12
C TYR A 24 11.88 5.97 -5.38
N GLY A 25 10.95 6.91 -5.40
CA GLY A 25 10.10 7.10 -6.56
C GLY A 25 9.16 5.94 -6.81
N ILE A 26 8.67 5.29 -5.77
CA ILE A 26 7.79 4.14 -5.88
C ILE A 26 6.38 4.53 -5.45
N PRO A 27 5.42 4.66 -6.40
CA PRO A 27 4.05 4.96 -6.03
C PRO A 27 3.44 3.84 -5.20
N PHE A 28 2.55 4.18 -4.28
CA PHE A 28 1.87 3.17 -3.49
C PHE A 28 0.41 3.54 -3.25
N GLY A 29 -0.39 2.51 -2.98
CA GLY A 29 -1.74 2.66 -2.47
C GLY A 29 -1.88 1.84 -1.21
N TYR A 30 -2.97 2.03 -0.49
CA TYR A 30 -3.17 1.28 0.74
C TYR A 30 -4.64 1.23 1.12
N CYS A 31 -4.97 0.25 2.00
CA CYS A 31 -6.24 0.25 2.71
C CYS A 31 -5.99 -0.20 4.15
N LEU A 32 -6.97 0.04 5.01
CA LEU A 32 -6.82 -0.23 6.44
C LEU A 32 -7.22 -1.66 6.81
N ASP A 33 -7.91 -2.35 5.92
CA ASP A 33 -8.44 -3.68 6.19
C ASP A 33 -7.47 -4.77 5.76
N TYR A 34 -7.64 -5.96 6.34
CA TYR A 34 -6.92 -7.14 5.90
C TYR A 34 -7.38 -7.54 4.50
N PRO A 35 -6.54 -8.28 3.74
CA PRO A 35 -6.96 -8.77 2.43
C PRO A 35 -8.21 -9.64 2.56
N SER A 36 -9.16 -9.44 1.65
CA SER A 36 -10.41 -10.20 1.61
C SER A 36 -10.93 -10.25 0.18
N PRO A 37 -11.87 -11.17 -0.12
CA PRO A 37 -12.44 -11.20 -1.47
C PRO A 37 -13.09 -9.88 -1.88
N GLU A 38 -13.58 -9.10 -0.92
CA GLU A 38 -14.24 -7.84 -1.22
C GLU A 38 -13.27 -6.73 -1.60
N ASN A 39 -11.99 -6.83 -1.21
CA ASN A 39 -11.04 -5.77 -1.46
C ASN A 39 -9.83 -6.18 -2.30
N TYR A 40 -9.83 -7.39 -2.88
CA TYR A 40 -8.75 -7.82 -3.76
C TYR A 40 -8.58 -6.89 -4.96
N HIS A 41 -9.68 -6.34 -5.45
CA HIS A 41 -9.63 -5.48 -6.63
C HIS A 41 -8.84 -4.20 -6.40
N LEU A 42 -8.68 -3.79 -5.14
CA LEU A 42 -7.94 -2.57 -4.84
C LEU A 42 -6.46 -2.68 -5.22
N ALA A 43 -5.91 -3.88 -5.12
CA ALA A 43 -4.51 -4.12 -5.46
C ALA A 43 -4.28 -4.38 -6.94
N LYS A 44 -5.36 -4.47 -7.73
CA LYS A 44 -5.24 -4.77 -9.14
C LYS A 44 -4.50 -3.65 -9.87
N GLY A 45 -3.52 -4.02 -10.67
CA GLY A 45 -2.72 -3.03 -11.39
C GLY A 45 -1.44 -2.63 -10.68
N TYR A 46 -1.28 -3.03 -9.41
CA TYR A 46 -0.01 -2.78 -8.70
C TYR A 46 0.96 -3.92 -8.96
N ASP A 47 2.25 -3.60 -8.96
CA ASP A 47 3.29 -4.60 -9.24
C ASP A 47 3.53 -5.54 -8.08
N ALA A 48 3.30 -5.07 -6.86
CA ALA A 48 3.51 -5.87 -5.66
C ALA A 48 2.44 -5.57 -4.62
N VAL A 49 2.22 -6.52 -3.72
CA VAL A 49 1.25 -6.41 -2.63
C VAL A 49 1.95 -6.80 -1.33
N SER A 50 1.68 -6.04 -0.29
CA SER A 50 2.29 -6.30 1.02
C SER A 50 1.24 -6.38 2.14
#